data_29433a133c9f57e299da4202909bc9b5
#
_entry.id   29433a133c9f57e299da4202909bc9b5
#
_cell.length_a   1.000
_cell.length_b   1.000
_cell.length_c   1.000
_cell.angle_alpha   90.00
_cell.angle_beta   90.00
_cell.angle_gamma   90.00
#
_symmetry.space_group_name_H-M   'P 1'
#
loop_
_entity.id
_entity.type
_entity.pdbx_description
1 polymer ?
#
loop_
_entity_poly.entity_id
_entity_poly.type
_entity_poly.pdbx_seq_one_letter_code
_entity_poly.pdbx_strand_id
1 'polypeptide(L)'
;MNMMKRCLGMISILATVFAPVVPALAQHGTHPIAQAPAPAKVNETGAALRDLWVGHVFWVRNVVVSTFAGNQPAASAAEQEVVANAKQIAAAIEPYYGKDASEKLFGLLAGHYGAVKQYLEATVAGNKAKQAAAFESLSGNATEIARFLSGANPNLPFDTLNGLLLAHGGHHVQQIQQVQSK
;
A
#
# COMPACT_ATOMS: atom_id res chain seq x y z
N MET A 1 55.47 -42.91 -16.85
CA MET A 1 56.61 -43.67 -16.26
C MET A 1 56.47 -43.52 -14.76
N ASN A 2 56.11 -44.68 -14.13
CA ASN A 2 56.33 -45.10 -12.75
C ASN A 2 55.94 -44.13 -11.59
N MET A 3 55.37 -44.54 -10.51
CA MET A 3 55.13 -45.87 -9.94
C MET A 3 54.25 -45.72 -8.70
N MET A 4 53.32 -46.62 -8.56
CA MET A 4 52.65 -46.99 -7.30
C MET A 4 53.62 -47.09 -6.12
N LYS A 5 53.23 -46.57 -4.96
CA LYS A 5 53.55 -47.29 -3.69
C LYS A 5 52.38 -47.15 -2.70
N ARG A 6 51.87 -48.29 -2.37
CA ARG A 6 50.98 -48.66 -1.26
C ARG A 6 51.61 -48.32 0.08
N CYS A 7 50.83 -47.88 1.05
CA CYS A 7 51.05 -48.31 2.43
C CYS A 7 49.72 -48.41 3.17
N LEU A 8 49.50 -49.58 3.64
CA LEU A 8 48.52 -50.10 4.57
C LEU A 8 48.80 -49.54 5.97
N GLY A 9 47.74 -49.19 6.73
CA GLY A 9 47.98 -49.03 8.13
C GLY A 9 46.84 -48.47 8.94
N MET A 10 46.20 -49.36 9.65
CA MET A 10 45.55 -49.23 10.96
C MET A 10 44.09 -48.67 11.02
N ILE A 11 43.25 -49.67 11.15
CA ILE A 11 41.89 -49.59 11.69
C ILE A 11 42.00 -49.27 13.19
N SER A 12 41.54 -48.07 13.60
CA SER A 12 41.21 -47.77 14.98
C SER A 12 39.69 -47.63 15.10
N ILE A 13 39.11 -48.67 15.68
CA ILE A 13 37.68 -48.68 16.05
C ILE A 13 37.55 -47.78 17.26
N LEU A 14 37.04 -46.58 17.05
CA LEU A 14 36.58 -45.69 18.13
C LEU A 14 35.09 -45.89 18.28
N ALA A 15 34.69 -46.60 19.32
CA ALA A 15 33.31 -46.76 19.73
C ALA A 15 32.76 -45.39 20.22
N THR A 16 32.09 -44.66 19.35
CA THR A 16 31.33 -43.47 19.75
C THR A 16 30.02 -43.92 20.35
N VAL A 17 29.91 -43.71 21.65
CA VAL A 17 28.68 -43.84 22.44
C VAL A 17 27.64 -42.84 21.85
N PHE A 18 26.63 -43.36 21.16
CA PHE A 18 25.47 -42.62 20.78
C PHE A 18 24.66 -42.31 22.02
N ALA A 19 24.79 -41.11 22.59
CA ALA A 19 23.84 -40.56 23.50
C ALA A 19 22.63 -40.08 22.66
N PRO A 20 21.39 -40.46 23.00
CA PRO A 20 20.21 -39.92 22.31
C PRO A 20 20.11 -38.43 22.59
N VAL A 21 20.33 -37.62 21.56
CA VAL A 21 19.96 -36.20 21.59
C VAL A 21 18.45 -36.14 21.59
N VAL A 22 17.86 -35.95 22.75
CA VAL A 22 16.44 -35.61 22.88
C VAL A 22 16.31 -34.19 22.32
N PRO A 23 15.55 -33.99 21.24
CA PRO A 23 15.29 -32.62 20.80
C PRO A 23 14.55 -31.90 21.94
N ALA A 24 15.18 -30.87 22.49
CA ALA A 24 14.49 -29.92 23.34
C ALA A 24 13.35 -29.34 22.52
N LEU A 25 12.12 -29.82 22.75
CA LEU A 25 10.92 -29.14 22.30
C LEU A 25 11.00 -27.75 22.91
N ALA A 26 11.38 -26.77 22.10
CA ALA A 26 11.17 -25.37 22.42
C ALA A 26 9.68 -25.23 22.74
N GLN A 27 9.36 -25.17 24.01
CA GLN A 27 8.06 -24.70 24.45
C GLN A 27 7.97 -23.26 23.97
N HIS A 28 7.40 -23.07 22.79
CA HIS A 28 6.83 -21.78 22.42
C HIS A 28 5.75 -21.53 23.46
N GLY A 29 6.12 -20.81 24.51
CA GLY A 29 5.15 -20.22 25.41
C GLY A 29 4.21 -19.43 24.54
N THR A 30 3.03 -19.96 24.32
CA THR A 30 1.89 -19.19 23.85
C THR A 30 1.61 -18.22 24.96
N HIS A 31 2.27 -17.05 24.92
CA HIS A 31 1.74 -15.90 25.60
C HIS A 31 0.43 -15.59 24.86
N PRO A 32 -0.74 -15.78 25.45
CA PRO A 32 -1.94 -15.20 24.93
C PRO A 32 -1.72 -13.70 25.08
N ILE A 33 -1.33 -13.03 23.99
CA ILE A 33 -1.56 -11.61 23.88
C ILE A 33 -3.07 -11.52 23.88
N ALA A 34 -3.64 -11.39 25.08
CA ALA A 34 -5.01 -10.96 25.24
C ALA A 34 -5.04 -9.54 24.68
N GLN A 35 -5.25 -9.46 23.39
CA GLN A 35 -5.51 -8.21 22.71
C GLN A 35 -6.83 -7.73 23.31
N ALA A 36 -6.73 -6.72 24.16
CA ALA A 36 -7.93 -6.08 24.69
C ALA A 36 -8.82 -5.75 23.49
N PRO A 37 -10.11 -6.12 23.50
CA PRO A 37 -10.98 -5.84 22.37
C PRO A 37 -10.90 -4.36 22.07
N ALA A 38 -10.51 -4.03 20.85
CA ALA A 38 -10.48 -2.66 20.41
C ALA A 38 -11.85 -2.04 20.66
N PRO A 39 -11.96 -0.81 21.20
CA PRO A 39 -13.23 -0.18 21.45
C PRO A 39 -14.13 -0.27 20.22
N ALA A 40 -15.42 -0.50 20.39
CA ALA A 40 -16.39 -0.66 19.29
C ALA A 40 -16.24 0.42 18.23
N LYS A 41 -16.00 1.69 18.65
CA LYS A 41 -15.74 2.82 17.75
C LYS A 41 -14.52 2.65 16.85
N VAL A 42 -13.45 2.01 17.32
CA VAL A 42 -12.24 1.77 16.48
C VAL A 42 -12.55 0.74 15.40
N ASN A 43 -13.31 -0.31 15.75
CA ASN A 43 -13.73 -1.32 14.79
C ASN A 43 -14.69 -0.74 13.75
N GLU A 44 -15.65 0.07 14.16
CA GLU A 44 -16.61 0.75 13.29
C GLU A 44 -15.88 1.70 12.33
N THR A 45 -14.95 2.52 12.84
CA THR A 45 -14.15 3.43 12.00
C THR A 45 -13.27 2.65 11.02
N GLY A 46 -12.65 1.56 11.48
CA GLY A 46 -11.84 0.71 10.61
C GLY A 46 -12.66 0.06 9.48
N ALA A 47 -13.90 -0.37 9.76
CA ALA A 47 -14.82 -0.89 8.76
C ALA A 47 -15.24 0.21 7.77
N ALA A 48 -15.66 1.37 8.27
CA ALA A 48 -16.06 2.50 7.45
C ALA A 48 -14.93 2.99 6.54
N LEU A 49 -13.71 3.10 7.04
CA LEU A 49 -12.55 3.47 6.22
C LEU A 49 -12.25 2.43 5.13
N ARG A 50 -12.41 1.14 5.43
CA ARG A 50 -12.24 0.08 4.41
C ARG A 50 -13.27 0.22 3.30
N ASP A 51 -14.53 0.47 3.61
CA ASP A 51 -15.59 0.65 2.63
C ASP A 51 -15.34 1.91 1.79
N LEU A 52 -14.88 2.99 2.40
CA LEU A 52 -14.49 4.22 1.70
C LEU A 52 -13.31 3.98 0.74
N TRP A 53 -12.31 3.17 1.12
CA TRP A 53 -11.19 2.79 0.24
C TRP A 53 -11.64 1.94 -0.94
N VAL A 54 -12.57 1.01 -0.74
CA VAL A 54 -13.18 0.25 -1.84
C VAL A 54 -13.91 1.18 -2.79
N GLY A 55 -14.72 2.10 -2.25
CA GLY A 55 -15.41 3.14 -3.03
C GLY A 55 -14.43 4.02 -3.81
N HIS A 56 -13.30 4.42 -3.20
CA HIS A 56 -12.25 5.19 -3.85
C HIS A 56 -11.72 4.50 -5.12
N VAL A 57 -11.28 3.26 -4.99
CA VAL A 57 -10.75 2.49 -6.13
C VAL A 57 -11.82 2.29 -7.21
N PHE A 58 -13.06 2.03 -6.82
CA PHE A 58 -14.19 1.87 -7.73
C PHE A 58 -14.45 3.15 -8.54
N TRP A 59 -14.56 4.30 -7.89
CA TRP A 59 -14.88 5.56 -8.55
C TRP A 59 -13.74 6.07 -9.44
N VAL A 60 -12.49 5.97 -9.00
CA VAL A 60 -11.32 6.30 -9.84
C VAL A 60 -11.30 5.42 -11.09
N ARG A 61 -11.57 4.11 -10.95
CA ARG A 61 -11.70 3.22 -12.11
C ARG A 61 -12.79 3.65 -13.08
N ASN A 62 -13.95 4.09 -12.57
CA ASN A 62 -15.04 4.56 -13.45
C ASN A 62 -14.65 5.84 -14.21
N VAL A 63 -13.93 6.77 -13.58
CA VAL A 63 -13.37 7.93 -14.28
C VAL A 63 -12.48 7.48 -15.44
N VAL A 64 -11.53 6.56 -15.17
CA VAL A 64 -10.59 6.06 -16.18
C VAL A 64 -11.32 5.41 -17.37
N VAL A 65 -12.21 4.46 -17.09
CA VAL A 65 -12.93 3.72 -18.13
C VAL A 65 -13.83 4.64 -18.95
N SER A 66 -14.57 5.54 -18.30
CA SER A 66 -15.46 6.49 -18.97
C SER A 66 -14.69 7.49 -19.83
N THR A 67 -13.51 7.93 -19.37
CA THR A 67 -12.65 8.82 -20.12
C THR A 67 -12.15 8.17 -21.42
N PHE A 68 -11.63 6.94 -21.34
CA PHE A 68 -11.20 6.22 -22.54
C PHE A 68 -12.34 5.85 -23.48
N ALA A 69 -13.54 5.63 -22.95
CA ALA A 69 -14.75 5.41 -23.75
C ALA A 69 -15.30 6.70 -24.39
N GLY A 70 -14.72 7.86 -24.13
CA GLY A 70 -15.24 9.15 -24.60
C GLY A 70 -16.57 9.55 -23.98
N ASN A 71 -17.00 8.87 -22.90
CA ASN A 71 -18.25 9.17 -22.20
C ASN A 71 -18.04 10.25 -21.13
N GLN A 72 -17.98 11.50 -21.57
CA GLN A 72 -17.71 12.63 -20.70
C GLN A 72 -18.76 12.83 -19.57
N PRO A 73 -20.08 12.65 -19.82
CA PRO A 73 -21.05 12.72 -18.72
C PRO A 73 -20.80 11.70 -17.61
N ALA A 74 -20.49 10.45 -17.97
CA ALA A 74 -20.19 9.40 -17.00
C ALA A 74 -18.85 9.65 -16.27
N ALA A 75 -17.82 10.14 -16.97
CA ALA A 75 -16.56 10.53 -16.36
C ALA A 75 -16.75 11.65 -15.33
N SER A 76 -17.52 12.70 -15.66
CA SER A 76 -17.83 13.80 -14.74
C SER A 76 -18.63 13.33 -13.51
N ALA A 77 -19.62 12.46 -13.69
CA ALA A 77 -20.38 11.91 -12.58
C ALA A 77 -19.48 11.10 -11.63
N ALA A 78 -18.62 10.23 -12.19
CA ALA A 78 -17.67 9.45 -11.41
C ALA A 78 -16.65 10.35 -10.68
N GLU A 79 -16.20 11.45 -11.29
CA GLU A 79 -15.30 12.42 -10.67
C GLU A 79 -15.95 13.11 -9.45
N GLN A 80 -17.23 13.45 -9.53
CA GLN A 80 -17.97 14.01 -8.39
C GLN A 80 -17.98 13.03 -7.21
N GLU A 81 -18.17 11.73 -7.49
CA GLU A 81 -18.12 10.69 -6.47
C GLU A 81 -16.71 10.48 -5.89
N VAL A 82 -15.63 10.61 -6.68
CA VAL A 82 -14.25 10.60 -6.16
C VAL A 82 -14.05 11.74 -5.17
N VAL A 83 -14.51 12.94 -5.48
CA VAL A 83 -14.40 14.10 -4.59
C VAL A 83 -15.24 13.93 -3.32
N ALA A 84 -16.47 13.42 -3.45
CA ALA A 84 -17.33 13.13 -2.29
C ALA A 84 -16.70 12.07 -1.39
N ASN A 85 -16.15 11.02 -1.96
CA ASN A 85 -15.43 9.96 -1.24
C ASN A 85 -14.18 10.50 -0.51
N ALA A 86 -13.37 11.34 -1.15
CA ALA A 86 -12.21 11.98 -0.51
C ALA A 86 -12.62 12.83 0.70
N LYS A 87 -13.75 13.55 0.62
CA LYS A 87 -14.31 14.29 1.77
C LYS A 87 -14.71 13.36 2.90
N GLN A 88 -15.35 12.23 2.59
CA GLN A 88 -15.76 11.25 3.59
C GLN A 88 -14.56 10.60 4.27
N ILE A 89 -13.50 10.25 3.52
CA ILE A 89 -12.25 9.73 4.09
C ILE A 89 -11.63 10.75 5.05
N ALA A 90 -11.56 12.00 4.65
CA ALA A 90 -11.04 13.07 5.49
C ALA A 90 -11.91 13.29 6.74
N ALA A 91 -13.22 13.31 6.60
CA ALA A 91 -14.15 13.45 7.73
C ALA A 91 -14.07 12.30 8.74
N ALA A 92 -13.71 11.10 8.29
CA ALA A 92 -13.60 9.93 9.16
C ALA A 92 -12.48 10.06 10.23
N ILE A 93 -11.48 10.90 10.00
CA ILE A 93 -10.42 11.17 10.98
C ILE A 93 -10.74 12.35 11.93
N GLU A 94 -11.71 13.17 11.61
CA GLU A 94 -12.05 14.37 12.38
C GLU A 94 -12.33 14.11 13.87
N PRO A 95 -13.07 13.05 14.27
CA PRO A 95 -13.32 12.75 15.68
C PRO A 95 -12.06 12.43 16.51
N TYR A 96 -10.94 12.10 15.85
CA TYR A 96 -9.71 11.69 16.50
C TYR A 96 -8.62 12.76 16.46
N TYR A 97 -8.58 13.55 15.37
CA TYR A 97 -7.48 14.49 15.09
C TYR A 97 -7.96 15.92 14.89
N GLY A 98 -9.28 16.15 14.96
CA GLY A 98 -9.89 17.48 14.83
C GLY A 98 -10.08 17.94 13.38
N LYS A 99 -10.80 19.06 13.28
CA LYS A 99 -11.23 19.62 11.98
C LYS A 99 -10.06 20.02 11.09
N ASP A 100 -9.05 20.68 11.65
CA ASP A 100 -7.88 21.16 10.88
C ASP A 100 -7.12 20.00 10.23
N ALA A 101 -7.00 18.88 10.95
CA ALA A 101 -6.39 17.66 10.40
C ALA A 101 -7.23 17.03 9.29
N SER A 102 -8.55 17.02 9.44
CA SER A 102 -9.49 16.58 8.41
C SER A 102 -9.40 17.43 7.15
N GLU A 103 -9.43 18.76 7.28
CA GLU A 103 -9.29 19.69 6.16
C GLU A 103 -7.92 19.54 5.46
N LYS A 104 -6.85 19.38 6.22
CA LYS A 104 -5.52 19.13 5.69
C LYS A 104 -5.46 17.81 4.91
N LEU A 105 -6.02 16.73 5.45
CA LEU A 105 -6.09 15.45 4.74
C LEU A 105 -6.91 15.57 3.46
N PHE A 106 -8.06 16.25 3.48
CA PHE A 106 -8.85 16.48 2.27
C PHE A 106 -8.03 17.18 1.18
N GLY A 107 -7.29 18.24 1.52
CA GLY A 107 -6.41 18.94 0.58
C GLY A 107 -5.35 18.01 -0.05
N LEU A 108 -4.75 17.13 0.77
CA LEU A 108 -3.78 16.14 0.31
C LEU A 108 -4.43 15.10 -0.63
N LEU A 109 -5.62 14.61 -0.30
CA LEU A 109 -6.36 13.64 -1.14
C LEU A 109 -6.82 14.28 -2.46
N ALA A 110 -7.24 15.55 -2.44
CA ALA A 110 -7.58 16.29 -3.65
C ALA A 110 -6.35 16.45 -4.57
N GLY A 111 -5.18 16.77 -4.00
CA GLY A 111 -3.91 16.81 -4.73
C GLY A 111 -3.53 15.46 -5.32
N HIS A 112 -3.75 14.39 -4.57
CA HIS A 112 -3.53 13.00 -5.03
C HIS A 112 -4.37 12.69 -6.28
N TYR A 113 -5.68 12.91 -6.18
CA TYR A 113 -6.58 12.68 -7.31
C TYR A 113 -6.24 13.58 -8.50
N GLY A 114 -5.90 14.85 -8.24
CA GLY A 114 -5.45 15.79 -9.29
C GLY A 114 -4.27 15.26 -10.09
N ALA A 115 -3.27 14.66 -9.43
CA ALA A 115 -2.12 14.06 -10.10
C ALA A 115 -2.50 12.80 -10.90
N VAL A 116 -3.40 11.94 -10.37
CA VAL A 116 -3.95 10.78 -11.12
C VAL A 116 -4.69 11.25 -12.38
N LYS A 117 -5.52 12.28 -12.26
CA LYS A 117 -6.27 12.87 -13.39
C LYS A 117 -5.32 13.43 -14.46
N GLN A 118 -4.30 14.18 -14.05
CA GLN A 118 -3.29 14.71 -14.98
C GLN A 118 -2.55 13.58 -15.72
N TYR A 119 -2.24 12.48 -15.02
CA TYR A 119 -1.63 11.31 -15.65
C TYR A 119 -2.56 10.67 -16.67
N LEU A 120 -3.85 10.51 -16.35
CA LEU A 120 -4.89 9.99 -17.25
C LEU A 120 -5.02 10.87 -18.51
N GLU A 121 -5.17 12.18 -18.34
CA GLU A 121 -5.31 13.13 -19.45
C GLU A 121 -4.06 13.13 -20.34
N ALA A 122 -2.87 13.11 -19.75
CA ALA A 122 -1.61 13.00 -20.48
C ALA A 122 -1.50 11.68 -21.25
N THR A 123 -2.07 10.61 -20.69
CA THR A 123 -2.10 9.27 -21.32
C THR A 123 -3.03 9.27 -22.54
N VAL A 124 -4.23 9.82 -22.39
CA VAL A 124 -5.19 9.98 -23.51
C VAL A 124 -4.59 10.84 -24.64
N ALA A 125 -3.87 11.90 -24.29
CA ALA A 125 -3.19 12.78 -25.24
C ALA A 125 -1.89 12.20 -25.81
N GLY A 126 -1.40 11.05 -25.36
CA GLY A 126 -0.13 10.47 -25.76
C GLY A 126 1.11 11.28 -25.35
N ASN A 127 0.98 12.20 -24.39
CA ASN A 127 2.03 13.13 -23.98
C ASN A 127 2.92 12.53 -22.87
N LYS A 128 4.02 11.91 -23.26
CA LYS A 128 4.97 11.24 -22.36
C LYS A 128 5.62 12.18 -21.33
N ALA A 129 5.93 13.42 -21.73
CA ALA A 129 6.51 14.40 -20.81
C ALA A 129 5.54 14.78 -19.69
N LYS A 130 4.27 15.02 -20.04
CA LYS A 130 3.22 15.29 -19.03
C LYS A 130 2.92 14.07 -18.18
N GLN A 131 2.96 12.84 -18.72
CA GLN A 131 2.85 11.62 -17.94
C GLN A 131 3.93 11.53 -16.86
N ALA A 132 5.20 11.78 -17.23
CA ALA A 132 6.32 11.76 -16.30
C ALA A 132 6.13 12.81 -15.18
N ALA A 133 5.81 14.05 -15.53
CA ALA A 133 5.57 15.12 -14.56
C ALA A 133 4.40 14.81 -13.62
N ALA A 134 3.31 14.25 -14.14
CA ALA A 134 2.15 13.84 -13.33
C ALA A 134 2.51 12.69 -12.37
N PHE A 135 3.34 11.75 -12.80
CA PHE A 135 3.83 10.66 -11.96
C PHE A 135 4.74 11.15 -10.83
N GLU A 136 5.62 12.12 -11.10
CA GLU A 136 6.43 12.77 -10.07
C GLU A 136 5.55 13.50 -9.05
N SER A 137 4.54 14.25 -9.52
CA SER A 137 3.57 14.92 -8.65
C SER A 137 2.79 13.94 -7.78
N LEU A 138 2.37 12.80 -8.34
CA LEU A 138 1.66 11.74 -7.62
C LEU A 138 2.56 11.13 -6.52
N SER A 139 3.82 10.85 -6.85
CA SER A 139 4.78 10.28 -5.91
C SER A 139 5.14 11.25 -4.79
N GLY A 140 5.32 12.53 -5.11
CA GLY A 140 5.55 13.58 -4.12
C GLY A 140 4.37 13.74 -3.16
N ASN A 141 3.16 13.77 -3.69
CA ASN A 141 1.94 13.85 -2.88
C ASN A 141 1.76 12.61 -1.98
N ALA A 142 2.04 11.39 -2.48
CA ALA A 142 2.02 10.18 -1.65
C ALA A 142 2.94 10.31 -0.44
N THR A 143 4.14 10.85 -0.64
CA THR A 143 5.11 11.13 0.43
C THR A 143 4.59 12.18 1.42
N GLU A 144 3.90 13.21 0.95
CA GLU A 144 3.29 14.23 1.83
C GLU A 144 2.16 13.65 2.69
N ILE A 145 1.31 12.79 2.11
CA ILE A 145 0.27 12.09 2.86
C ILE A 145 0.92 11.19 3.94
N ALA A 146 1.98 10.46 3.60
CA ALA A 146 2.70 9.62 4.56
C ALA A 146 3.27 10.45 5.72
N ARG A 147 3.89 11.59 5.44
CA ARG A 147 4.41 12.50 6.48
C ARG A 147 3.30 13.04 7.38
N PHE A 148 2.20 13.45 6.79
CA PHE A 148 1.05 13.95 7.54
C PHE A 148 0.50 12.88 8.50
N LEU A 149 0.23 11.68 8.00
CA LEU A 149 -0.34 10.59 8.80
C LEU A 149 0.63 10.09 9.87
N SER A 150 1.92 9.92 9.54
CA SER A 150 2.94 9.49 10.51
C SER A 150 3.20 10.54 11.59
N GLY A 151 3.14 11.83 11.23
CA GLY A 151 3.25 12.92 12.18
C GLY A 151 2.05 13.00 13.14
N ALA A 152 0.86 12.62 12.68
CA ALA A 152 -0.35 12.62 13.49
C ALA A 152 -0.48 11.37 14.39
N ASN A 153 0.14 10.24 14.00
CA ASN A 153 0.00 8.97 14.72
C ASN A 153 1.34 8.22 14.79
N PRO A 154 1.95 8.09 15.98
CA PRO A 154 3.24 7.41 16.14
C PRO A 154 3.17 5.89 15.84
N ASN A 155 1.98 5.30 15.80
CA ASN A 155 1.79 3.88 15.43
C ASN A 155 1.76 3.67 13.90
N LEU A 156 1.89 4.72 13.11
CA LEU A 156 1.95 4.68 11.66
C LEU A 156 3.37 5.07 11.17
N PRO A 157 4.32 4.13 11.08
CA PRO A 157 5.69 4.42 10.68
C PRO A 157 5.75 5.02 9.26
N PHE A 158 6.52 6.11 9.11
CA PHE A 158 6.63 6.84 7.84
C PHE A 158 7.02 5.94 6.67
N ASP A 159 8.06 5.13 6.82
CA ASP A 159 8.57 4.30 5.72
C ASP A 159 7.53 3.28 5.23
N THR A 160 6.79 2.68 6.16
CA THR A 160 5.69 1.76 5.84
C THR A 160 4.58 2.47 5.09
N LEU A 161 4.11 3.62 5.59
CA LEU A 161 3.06 4.41 4.94
C LEU A 161 3.50 4.91 3.57
N ASN A 162 4.71 5.43 3.47
CA ASN A 162 5.25 5.94 2.21
C ASN A 162 5.31 4.83 1.15
N GLY A 163 5.82 3.65 1.52
CA GLY A 163 5.84 2.49 0.62
C GLY A 163 4.45 2.07 0.14
N LEU A 164 3.47 2.00 1.05
CA LEU A 164 2.09 1.65 0.72
C LEU A 164 1.42 2.69 -0.19
N LEU A 165 1.60 3.97 0.08
CA LEU A 165 1.00 5.06 -0.71
C LEU A 165 1.65 5.20 -2.09
N LEU A 166 2.96 5.02 -2.21
CA LEU A 166 3.65 4.94 -3.50
C LEU A 166 3.16 3.75 -4.33
N ALA A 167 3.00 2.58 -3.72
CA ALA A 167 2.44 1.40 -4.38
C ALA A 167 0.99 1.64 -4.83
N HIS A 168 0.17 2.29 -3.99
CA HIS A 168 -1.20 2.66 -4.32
C HIS A 168 -1.25 3.61 -5.53
N GLY A 169 -0.43 4.67 -5.55
CA GLY A 169 -0.30 5.55 -6.71
C GLY A 169 0.14 4.81 -7.97
N GLY A 170 1.10 3.88 -7.84
CA GLY A 170 1.55 2.99 -8.91
C GLY A 170 0.42 2.11 -9.47
N HIS A 171 -0.50 1.63 -8.63
CA HIS A 171 -1.66 0.87 -9.07
C HIS A 171 -2.65 1.71 -9.89
N HIS A 172 -2.85 2.98 -9.57
CA HIS A 172 -3.65 3.89 -10.42
C HIS A 172 -3.01 4.07 -11.80
N VAL A 173 -1.70 4.29 -11.86
CA VAL A 173 -0.96 4.37 -13.12
C VAL A 173 -1.10 3.09 -13.94
N GLN A 174 -0.89 1.94 -13.31
CA GLN A 174 -1.04 0.63 -13.96
C GLN A 174 -2.47 0.42 -14.49
N GLN A 175 -3.49 0.80 -13.73
CA GLN A 175 -4.89 0.70 -14.14
C GLN A 175 -5.16 1.54 -15.39
N ILE A 176 -4.65 2.79 -15.46
CA ILE A 176 -4.77 3.67 -16.62
C ILE A 176 -4.12 3.03 -17.85
N GLN A 177 -2.89 2.52 -17.70
CA GLN A 177 -2.15 1.86 -18.79
C GLN A 177 -2.86 0.59 -19.30
N GLN A 178 -3.42 -0.21 -18.40
CA GLN A 178 -4.17 -1.42 -18.77
C GLN A 178 -5.46 -1.12 -19.53
N VAL A 179 -6.14 -0.02 -19.21
CA VAL A 179 -7.35 0.38 -19.97
C VAL A 179 -6.96 0.96 -21.33
N GLN A 180 -5.86 1.70 -21.43
CA GLN A 180 -5.33 2.22 -22.69
C GLN A 180 -4.95 1.10 -23.67
N SER A 181 -4.45 -0.02 -23.16
CA SER A 181 -3.94 -1.13 -24.00
C SER A 181 -5.01 -2.06 -24.56
N LYS A 182 -6.29 -1.82 -24.28
CA LYS A 182 -7.44 -2.60 -24.79
C LYS A 182 -8.10 -1.96 -25.99
#